data_20b1712faea2fb5c040fb96c1507deff
#
_entry.id   20b1712faea2fb5c040fb96c1507deff
#
_cell.length_a   1.000
_cell.length_b   1.000
_cell.length_c   1.000
_cell.angle_alpha   90.00
_cell.angle_beta   90.00
_cell.angle_gamma   90.00
#
_symmetry.space_group_name_H-M   'P 1'
#
loop_
_entity.id
_entity.type
_entity.pdbx_description
1 polymer ?
#
loop_
_entity_poly.entity_id
_entity_poly.type
_entity_poly.pdbx_seq_one_letter_code
_entity_poly.pdbx_strand_id
1 'polypeptide(L)'
;MRRTAACLAILLPCLHVAPVAAGVRVLLADTIRTGDPQQPSASALAWDTDDGRLLAVGERTALLQRYPQATRVDVGKATVVPGLIDAHAHLVGLGNTLAQADLSGARSRAEVVQRLQAFEKTLAPGEWLLGAGWDQNRWDDTAFPTAADLDAAFPERPVYLERVDGHAGWANSAALRIAEKAGRSLSGDWQPEGGRILRDAAGKPAGVLVDAASALVSAHIPAPDAAVREKRLQAALQLAVSNGLTGVHDMGVSRGDLAVMKRLADQGRLPLRIDAYADGNNAALDDLCANGRYTHPGGRLQMHGVKLFMDGALGSRGAALLADYSDDPHNRGLLMTSPEEFEVAVRKADGCKVQVATHAIGDRGNRIVLDTYEKVLGAHKGNDHRWRVEHAQVVALEDIPRFARLGVIASMQPTHATSDMGWAEQRVGPERIKGAYAWQRYLHSGARLALGSDFPVEQVDPRLGLYAAVTRQDRDGHPPGGWQPEQRLSAEQALRGFTSDAAYAGHDETRVGRLRAGLHADFVVLDRDPLDPASGRLDALKVLSTWVDGEPVYTAAAPAGEG
;
A
#
# COMPACT_ATOMS: atom_id res chain seq x y z
N MET A 1 31.03 -85.51 12.22
CA MET A 1 31.61 -84.21 12.70
C MET A 1 31.58 -83.22 11.51
N ARG A 2 30.58 -82.40 11.41
CA ARG A 2 30.49 -81.37 10.36
C ARG A 2 30.69 -80.02 11.08
N ARG A 3 31.71 -79.26 10.69
CA ARG A 3 31.99 -77.92 11.15
C ARG A 3 31.25 -76.92 10.27
N THR A 4 30.30 -76.19 10.85
CA THR A 4 29.62 -75.05 10.23
C THR A 4 30.48 -73.79 10.46
N ALA A 5 30.92 -73.18 9.37
CA ALA A 5 31.56 -71.87 9.37
C ALA A 5 30.49 -70.79 9.31
N ALA A 6 30.44 -69.91 10.31
CA ALA A 6 29.60 -68.73 10.34
C ALA A 6 30.33 -67.55 9.66
N CYS A 7 29.83 -67.07 8.53
CA CYS A 7 30.29 -65.79 7.93
C CYS A 7 29.60 -64.62 8.61
N LEU A 8 30.38 -63.77 9.24
CA LEU A 8 29.97 -62.52 9.83
C LEU A 8 29.93 -61.45 8.69
N ALA A 9 28.77 -61.07 8.24
CA ALA A 9 28.60 -59.97 7.29
C ALA A 9 28.63 -58.63 8.03
N ILE A 10 29.68 -57.83 7.82
CA ILE A 10 29.82 -56.47 8.32
C ILE A 10 28.99 -55.58 7.41
N LEU A 11 27.82 -55.10 7.86
CA LEU A 11 27.04 -54.07 7.24
C LEU A 11 27.71 -52.69 7.48
N LEU A 12 28.42 -52.18 6.49
CA LEU A 12 28.81 -50.75 6.47
C LEU A 12 27.54 -49.89 6.26
N PRO A 13 27.31 -48.88 7.05
CA PRO A 13 26.23 -47.93 6.77
C PRO A 13 26.61 -47.11 5.53
N CYS A 14 25.90 -47.28 4.44
CA CYS A 14 25.93 -46.33 3.32
C CYS A 14 25.39 -44.98 3.80
N LEU A 15 26.30 -44.05 4.07
CA LEU A 15 25.95 -42.64 4.12
C LEU A 15 25.39 -42.25 2.75
N HIS A 16 24.07 -42.14 2.66
CA HIS A 16 23.41 -41.49 1.53
C HIS A 16 23.76 -39.98 1.61
N VAL A 17 24.82 -39.58 0.92
CA VAL A 17 25.03 -38.19 0.54
C VAL A 17 23.95 -37.90 -0.48
N ALA A 18 22.90 -37.18 -0.06
CA ALA A 18 21.92 -36.65 -1.01
C ALA A 18 22.67 -35.85 -2.08
N PRO A 19 22.36 -35.99 -3.38
CA PRO A 19 22.96 -35.16 -4.41
C PRO A 19 22.71 -33.70 -4.08
N VAL A 20 23.77 -32.90 -3.96
CA VAL A 20 23.68 -31.43 -3.84
C VAL A 20 23.05 -30.94 -5.14
N ALA A 21 21.85 -30.41 -5.06
CA ALA A 21 21.14 -29.87 -6.20
C ALA A 21 22.01 -28.79 -6.88
N ALA A 22 22.19 -28.90 -8.19
CA ALA A 22 22.70 -27.82 -9.01
C ALA A 22 21.64 -26.70 -8.92
N GLY A 23 21.98 -25.52 -8.31
CA GLY A 23 21.02 -24.43 -8.18
C GLY A 23 20.86 -23.85 -6.77
N VAL A 24 21.76 -24.15 -5.82
CA VAL A 24 21.71 -23.51 -4.48
C VAL A 24 22.48 -22.20 -4.46
N ARG A 25 21.84 -21.14 -3.93
CA ARG A 25 22.51 -19.89 -3.54
C ARG A 25 22.60 -19.77 -2.01
N VAL A 26 23.67 -19.14 -1.54
CA VAL A 26 23.86 -18.81 -0.13
C VAL A 26 24.16 -17.33 0.00
N LEU A 27 23.29 -16.60 0.73
CA LEU A 27 23.55 -15.22 1.12
C LEU A 27 24.23 -15.22 2.49
N LEU A 28 25.25 -14.37 2.62
CA LEU A 28 26.02 -14.13 3.84
C LEU A 28 25.84 -12.67 4.26
N ALA A 29 25.54 -12.43 5.52
CA ALA A 29 25.42 -11.10 6.11
C ALA A 29 25.92 -11.13 7.56
N ASP A 30 26.35 -9.99 8.09
CA ASP A 30 26.70 -9.91 9.51
C ASP A 30 25.45 -10.04 10.40
N THR A 31 24.30 -9.55 9.93
CA THR A 31 23.04 -9.63 10.65
C THR A 31 21.89 -10.00 9.72
N ILE A 32 21.15 -11.04 10.09
CA ILE A 32 19.87 -11.42 9.47
C ILE A 32 18.83 -11.45 10.57
N ARG A 33 17.79 -10.61 10.46
CA ARG A 33 16.61 -10.62 11.31
C ARG A 33 15.57 -11.50 10.63
N THR A 34 15.31 -12.67 11.16
CA THR A 34 14.51 -13.69 10.48
C THR A 34 13.00 -13.47 10.58
N GLY A 35 12.54 -12.70 11.58
CA GLY A 35 11.11 -12.61 11.93
C GLY A 35 10.54 -13.89 12.53
N ASP A 36 11.34 -14.97 12.68
CA ASP A 36 10.94 -16.22 13.33
C ASP A 36 11.28 -16.18 14.83
N PRO A 37 10.28 -16.23 15.73
CA PRO A 37 10.53 -16.23 17.17
C PRO A 37 11.39 -17.39 17.67
N GLN A 38 11.43 -18.51 16.93
CA GLN A 38 12.24 -19.68 17.31
C GLN A 38 13.71 -19.51 16.94
N GLN A 39 14.00 -18.67 15.96
CA GLN A 39 15.36 -18.37 15.50
C GLN A 39 15.45 -16.90 15.07
N PRO A 40 15.45 -15.93 16.00
CA PRO A 40 15.26 -14.51 15.68
C PRO A 40 16.39 -13.89 14.86
N SER A 41 17.57 -14.52 14.84
CA SER A 41 18.73 -14.04 14.08
C SER A 41 19.50 -15.16 13.41
N ALA A 42 20.22 -14.81 12.33
CA ALA A 42 21.10 -15.69 11.59
C ALA A 42 22.25 -14.88 10.96
N SER A 43 23.20 -15.57 10.32
CA SER A 43 24.29 -14.96 9.54
C SER A 43 24.38 -15.51 8.11
N ALA A 44 23.51 -16.44 7.73
CA ALA A 44 23.37 -16.92 6.36
C ALA A 44 21.96 -17.46 6.05
N LEU A 45 21.59 -17.35 4.77
CA LEU A 45 20.41 -17.95 4.15
C LEU A 45 20.86 -18.85 2.99
N ALA A 46 20.27 -20.02 2.85
CA ALA A 46 20.44 -20.87 1.65
C ALA A 46 19.09 -21.13 1.02
N TRP A 47 18.99 -21.00 -0.31
CA TRP A 47 17.75 -21.29 -1.05
C TRP A 47 18.01 -22.03 -2.35
N ASP A 48 16.98 -22.72 -2.81
CA ASP A 48 16.93 -23.36 -4.11
C ASP A 48 16.60 -22.29 -5.17
N THR A 49 17.38 -22.27 -6.27
CA THR A 49 17.15 -21.29 -7.34
C THR A 49 16.03 -21.69 -8.29
N ASP A 50 15.56 -22.94 -8.27
CA ASP A 50 14.54 -23.43 -9.18
C ASP A 50 13.13 -23.03 -8.70
N ASP A 51 12.90 -23.06 -7.37
CA ASP A 51 11.59 -22.72 -6.77
C ASP A 51 11.62 -21.52 -5.81
N GLY A 52 12.79 -20.95 -5.58
CA GLY A 52 12.98 -19.78 -4.71
C GLY A 52 12.74 -20.04 -3.22
N ARG A 53 12.73 -21.31 -2.76
CA ARG A 53 12.46 -21.64 -1.37
C ARG A 53 13.72 -21.71 -0.52
N LEU A 54 13.64 -21.20 0.69
CA LEU A 54 14.68 -21.31 1.70
C LEU A 54 14.87 -22.78 2.11
N LEU A 55 16.06 -23.30 1.89
CA LEU A 55 16.49 -24.64 2.29
C LEU A 55 17.01 -24.65 3.73
N ALA A 56 17.66 -23.56 4.15
CA ALA A 56 18.21 -23.40 5.49
C ALA A 56 18.42 -21.93 5.83
N VAL A 57 18.28 -21.62 7.12
CA VAL A 57 18.61 -20.33 7.74
C VAL A 57 19.48 -20.64 8.94
N GLY A 58 20.59 -19.94 9.16
CA GLY A 58 21.46 -20.24 10.29
C GLY A 58 22.81 -19.56 10.23
N GLU A 59 23.77 -20.21 10.85
CA GLU A 59 25.13 -19.71 10.96
C GLU A 59 25.91 -19.85 9.66
N ARG A 60 26.68 -18.82 9.29
CA ARG A 60 27.54 -18.75 8.09
C ARG A 60 28.37 -20.00 7.90
N THR A 61 29.11 -20.42 8.92
CA THR A 61 30.01 -21.56 8.86
C THR A 61 29.25 -22.86 8.56
N ALA A 62 28.14 -23.08 9.22
CA ALA A 62 27.33 -24.29 9.05
C ALA A 62 26.73 -24.39 7.64
N LEU A 63 26.21 -23.27 7.10
CA LEU A 63 25.61 -23.28 5.78
C LEU A 63 26.68 -23.44 4.67
N LEU A 64 27.84 -22.80 4.82
CA LEU A 64 28.95 -22.99 3.87
C LEU A 64 29.47 -24.42 3.84
N GLN A 65 29.52 -25.10 5.01
CA GLN A 65 29.86 -26.52 5.06
C GLN A 65 28.78 -27.40 4.43
N ARG A 66 27.52 -27.09 4.66
CA ARG A 66 26.38 -27.87 4.13
C ARG A 66 26.21 -27.71 2.62
N TYR A 67 26.53 -26.52 2.08
CA TYR A 67 26.38 -26.18 0.66
C TYR A 67 27.70 -25.66 0.06
N PRO A 68 28.75 -26.50 -0.03
CA PRO A 68 30.10 -26.06 -0.42
C PRO A 68 30.17 -25.57 -1.88
N GLN A 69 29.26 -26.03 -2.72
CA GLN A 69 29.19 -25.67 -4.17
C GLN A 69 28.18 -24.54 -4.46
N ALA A 70 27.51 -23.98 -3.44
CA ALA A 70 26.53 -22.93 -3.64
C ALA A 70 27.17 -21.65 -4.18
N THR A 71 26.46 -20.98 -5.09
CA THR A 71 26.80 -19.60 -5.48
C THR A 71 26.62 -18.67 -4.27
N ARG A 72 27.64 -17.87 -3.99
CA ARG A 72 27.66 -17.00 -2.79
C ARG A 72 27.28 -15.57 -3.15
N VAL A 73 26.45 -14.97 -2.31
CA VAL A 73 26.12 -13.55 -2.30
C VAL A 73 26.55 -13.04 -0.91
N ASP A 74 27.57 -12.20 -0.84
CA ASP A 74 28.03 -11.62 0.43
C ASP A 74 27.64 -10.14 0.46
N VAL A 75 26.78 -9.76 1.42
CA VAL A 75 26.34 -8.38 1.63
C VAL A 75 27.06 -7.71 2.80
N GLY A 76 28.04 -8.37 3.39
CA GLY A 76 28.93 -7.84 4.42
C GLY A 76 28.19 -7.34 5.65
N LYS A 77 28.40 -6.05 5.97
CA LYS A 77 27.81 -5.39 7.16
C LYS A 77 26.35 -5.01 7.01
N ALA A 78 25.77 -5.19 5.83
CA ALA A 78 24.36 -4.93 5.62
C ALA A 78 23.47 -5.86 6.45
N THR A 79 22.28 -5.42 6.77
CA THR A 79 21.28 -6.23 7.49
C THR A 79 20.23 -6.75 6.53
N VAL A 80 19.89 -8.02 6.71
CA VAL A 80 18.80 -8.67 5.96
C VAL A 80 17.58 -8.80 6.86
N VAL A 81 16.41 -8.42 6.33
CA VAL A 81 15.11 -8.57 6.97
C VAL A 81 14.16 -9.34 6.05
N PRO A 82 13.09 -9.97 6.57
CA PRO A 82 12.04 -10.53 5.69
C PRO A 82 11.52 -9.48 4.74
N GLY A 83 11.05 -9.90 3.57
CA GLY A 83 10.44 -9.01 2.61
C GLY A 83 9.31 -8.18 3.23
N LEU A 84 9.34 -6.88 2.99
CA LEU A 84 8.32 -5.97 3.51
C LEU A 84 7.04 -6.12 2.68
N ILE A 85 5.90 -6.15 3.35
CA ILE A 85 4.57 -6.27 2.76
C ILE A 85 3.75 -5.07 3.19
N ASP A 86 3.25 -4.31 2.23
CA ASP A 86 2.26 -3.26 2.49
C ASP A 86 0.87 -3.90 2.55
N ALA A 87 0.26 -3.89 3.74
CA ALA A 87 -1.02 -4.56 3.96
C ALA A 87 -2.23 -3.78 3.42
N HIS A 88 -2.06 -2.55 2.96
CA HIS A 88 -3.14 -1.74 2.38
C HIS A 88 -2.58 -0.67 1.45
N ALA A 89 -2.80 -0.83 0.16
CA ALA A 89 -2.33 0.12 -0.84
C ALA A 89 -3.18 0.07 -2.12
N HIS A 90 -2.88 0.98 -3.05
CA HIS A 90 -3.56 1.13 -4.33
C HIS A 90 -2.54 1.27 -5.47
N LEU A 91 -2.07 0.14 -6.02
CA LEU A 91 -1.05 0.10 -7.08
C LEU A 91 -1.48 0.86 -8.34
N VAL A 92 -2.73 0.70 -8.75
CA VAL A 92 -3.27 1.43 -9.92
C VAL A 92 -3.36 2.92 -9.61
N GLY A 93 -3.76 3.30 -8.40
CA GLY A 93 -3.76 4.68 -7.91
C GLY A 93 -2.37 5.30 -7.99
N LEU A 94 -1.35 4.60 -7.47
CA LEU A 94 0.05 5.04 -7.56
C LEU A 94 0.50 5.20 -9.02
N GLY A 95 0.20 4.24 -9.89
CA GLY A 95 0.53 4.34 -11.31
C GLY A 95 -0.12 5.55 -11.99
N ASN A 96 -1.34 5.89 -11.61
CA ASN A 96 -2.03 7.09 -12.09
C ASN A 96 -1.36 8.37 -11.56
N THR A 97 -0.99 8.41 -10.29
CA THR A 97 -0.26 9.56 -9.70
C THR A 97 1.10 9.76 -10.38
N LEU A 98 1.86 8.68 -10.63
CA LEU A 98 3.14 8.73 -11.34
C LEU A 98 3.00 9.16 -12.82
N ALA A 99 1.81 9.03 -13.39
CA ALA A 99 1.49 9.49 -14.74
C ALA A 99 1.03 10.95 -14.81
N GLN A 100 1.19 11.70 -13.72
CA GLN A 100 0.84 13.12 -13.59
C GLN A 100 2.03 13.90 -13.06
N ALA A 101 2.13 15.18 -13.41
CA ALA A 101 3.13 16.07 -12.85
C ALA A 101 2.80 16.37 -11.37
N ASP A 102 3.76 16.16 -10.49
CA ASP A 102 3.62 16.58 -9.08
C ASP A 102 3.85 18.09 -8.96
N LEU A 103 2.77 18.79 -8.61
CA LEU A 103 2.75 20.24 -8.43
C LEU A 103 2.72 20.64 -6.95
N SER A 104 2.78 19.66 -6.05
CA SER A 104 2.71 19.88 -4.60
C SER A 104 3.86 20.77 -4.13
N GLY A 105 3.52 21.79 -3.35
CA GLY A 105 4.51 22.75 -2.83
C GLY A 105 5.09 23.72 -3.84
N ALA A 106 4.63 23.75 -5.10
CA ALA A 106 5.01 24.80 -6.06
C ALA A 106 4.64 26.19 -5.51
N ARG A 107 5.55 27.14 -5.60
CA ARG A 107 5.43 28.46 -4.98
C ARG A 107 4.99 29.57 -5.94
N SER A 108 4.83 29.24 -7.22
CA SER A 108 4.39 30.20 -8.25
C SER A 108 3.82 29.48 -9.47
N ARG A 109 3.04 30.24 -10.29
CA ARG A 109 2.59 29.76 -11.62
C ARG A 109 3.76 29.39 -12.52
N ALA A 110 4.84 30.15 -12.46
CA ALA A 110 6.06 29.89 -13.25
C ALA A 110 6.70 28.55 -12.85
N GLU A 111 6.76 28.23 -11.57
CA GLU A 111 7.29 26.94 -11.09
C GLU A 111 6.38 25.78 -11.54
N VAL A 112 5.04 25.95 -11.49
CA VAL A 112 4.10 24.96 -12.04
C VAL A 112 4.40 24.69 -13.52
N VAL A 113 4.51 25.73 -14.34
CA VAL A 113 4.84 25.60 -15.77
C VAL A 113 6.19 24.92 -15.98
N GLN A 114 7.20 25.26 -15.20
CA GLN A 114 8.53 24.61 -15.28
C GLN A 114 8.45 23.10 -14.99
N ARG A 115 7.70 22.70 -13.96
CA ARG A 115 7.50 21.27 -13.61
C ARG A 115 6.73 20.55 -14.73
N LEU A 116 5.71 21.17 -15.29
CA LEU A 116 4.95 20.63 -16.41
C LEU A 116 5.82 20.46 -17.66
N GLN A 117 6.68 21.43 -18.02
CA GLN A 117 7.63 21.31 -19.14
C GLN A 117 8.64 20.18 -18.95
N ALA A 118 9.08 19.94 -17.71
CA ALA A 118 9.93 18.81 -17.39
C ALA A 118 9.19 17.48 -17.58
N PHE A 119 7.95 17.40 -17.09
CA PHE A 119 7.12 16.20 -17.15
C PHE A 119 6.66 15.90 -18.59
N GLU A 120 6.33 16.92 -19.38
CA GLU A 120 5.90 16.77 -20.78
C GLU A 120 6.87 15.93 -21.64
N LYS A 121 8.17 15.99 -21.33
CA LYS A 121 9.21 15.21 -22.04
C LYS A 121 9.04 13.69 -21.89
N THR A 122 8.25 13.25 -20.91
CA THR A 122 7.97 11.82 -20.65
C THR A 122 6.73 11.32 -21.39
N LEU A 123 5.92 12.24 -21.98
CA LEU A 123 4.65 11.94 -22.62
C LEU A 123 4.81 11.70 -24.11
N ALA A 124 3.97 10.81 -24.66
CA ALA A 124 3.85 10.62 -26.08
C ALA A 124 3.12 11.81 -26.76
N PRO A 125 3.32 12.01 -28.09
CA PRO A 125 2.54 12.99 -28.84
C PRO A 125 1.05 12.72 -28.72
N GLY A 126 0.26 13.78 -28.44
CA GLY A 126 -1.21 13.69 -28.30
C GLY A 126 -1.73 13.27 -26.93
N GLU A 127 -0.88 12.83 -26.01
CA GLU A 127 -1.30 12.60 -24.63
C GLU A 127 -1.62 13.93 -23.93
N TRP A 128 -2.65 13.91 -23.07
CA TRP A 128 -2.95 15.02 -22.18
C TRP A 128 -1.81 15.21 -21.16
N LEU A 129 -1.48 16.45 -20.87
CA LEU A 129 -0.56 16.80 -19.79
C LEU A 129 -1.39 17.00 -18.52
N LEU A 130 -1.29 16.02 -17.61
CA LEU A 130 -2.01 16.01 -16.35
C LEU A 130 -1.06 16.36 -15.20
N GLY A 131 -1.59 16.99 -14.17
CA GLY A 131 -0.85 17.28 -12.95
C GLY A 131 -1.79 17.45 -11.76
N ALA A 132 -1.26 17.31 -10.55
CA ALA A 132 -2.03 17.48 -9.32
C ALA A 132 -1.21 18.18 -8.24
N GLY A 133 -1.92 18.81 -7.30
CA GLY A 133 -1.29 19.37 -6.09
C GLY A 133 -0.96 20.86 -6.15
N TRP A 134 -1.44 21.61 -7.17
CA TRP A 134 -1.25 23.05 -7.15
C TRP A 134 -2.11 23.72 -6.07
N ASP A 135 -1.58 24.81 -5.46
CA ASP A 135 -2.25 25.58 -4.41
C ASP A 135 -1.83 27.05 -4.51
N GLN A 136 -2.73 27.89 -5.06
CA GLN A 136 -2.47 29.32 -5.20
C GLN A 136 -2.31 30.05 -3.84
N ASN A 137 -2.82 29.48 -2.75
CA ASN A 137 -2.66 30.08 -1.42
C ASN A 137 -1.19 30.08 -0.94
N ARG A 138 -0.33 29.32 -1.62
CA ARG A 138 1.12 29.25 -1.36
C ARG A 138 1.95 30.16 -2.27
N TRP A 139 1.30 30.89 -3.20
CA TRP A 139 1.95 31.77 -4.14
C TRP A 139 1.94 33.21 -3.61
N ASP A 140 2.87 34.06 -4.08
CA ASP A 140 2.90 35.48 -3.71
C ASP A 140 1.62 36.22 -4.17
N ASP A 141 1.08 35.84 -5.34
CA ASP A 141 -0.24 36.26 -5.82
C ASP A 141 -1.22 35.10 -5.62
N THR A 142 -2.11 35.22 -4.64
CA THR A 142 -3.12 34.22 -4.27
C THR A 142 -4.32 34.15 -5.21
N ALA A 143 -4.36 34.97 -6.27
CA ALA A 143 -5.43 34.89 -7.26
C ALA A 143 -5.42 33.55 -7.99
N PHE A 144 -6.60 33.07 -8.36
CA PHE A 144 -6.70 31.88 -9.20
C PHE A 144 -5.92 32.06 -10.51
N PRO A 145 -5.23 31.00 -10.97
CA PRO A 145 -4.55 31.01 -12.26
C PRO A 145 -5.55 31.03 -13.42
N THR A 146 -5.05 31.29 -14.62
CA THR A 146 -5.85 31.36 -15.84
C THR A 146 -5.36 30.39 -16.92
N ALA A 147 -6.18 30.13 -17.93
CA ALA A 147 -5.77 29.35 -19.10
C ALA A 147 -4.54 29.95 -19.79
N ALA A 148 -4.44 31.29 -19.85
CA ALA A 148 -3.34 32.00 -20.48
C ALA A 148 -1.98 31.70 -19.82
N ASP A 149 -1.94 31.43 -18.50
CA ASP A 149 -0.71 31.06 -17.78
C ASP A 149 -0.11 29.75 -18.33
N LEU A 150 -0.95 28.86 -18.89
CA LEU A 150 -0.53 27.58 -19.48
C LEU A 150 -0.38 27.67 -21.01
N ASP A 151 -1.19 28.47 -21.69
CA ASP A 151 -1.26 28.52 -23.14
C ASP A 151 0.07 28.93 -23.79
N ALA A 152 0.83 29.80 -23.14
CA ALA A 152 2.15 30.25 -23.64
C ALA A 152 3.15 29.09 -23.78
N ALA A 153 3.08 28.12 -22.87
CA ALA A 153 3.96 26.95 -22.88
C ALA A 153 3.35 25.75 -23.63
N PHE A 154 2.02 25.59 -23.59
CA PHE A 154 1.30 24.44 -24.12
C PHE A 154 0.12 24.86 -25.02
N PRO A 155 0.37 25.51 -26.18
CA PRO A 155 -0.71 26.08 -26.99
C PRO A 155 -1.64 25.03 -27.61
N GLU A 156 -1.12 23.84 -27.94
CA GLU A 156 -1.87 22.77 -28.62
C GLU A 156 -2.09 21.52 -27.76
N ARG A 157 -1.20 21.25 -26.79
CA ARG A 157 -1.35 20.12 -25.89
C ARG A 157 -2.42 20.42 -24.85
N PRO A 158 -3.47 19.58 -24.71
CA PRO A 158 -4.45 19.78 -23.64
C PRO A 158 -3.79 19.54 -22.27
N VAL A 159 -3.99 20.51 -21.37
CA VAL A 159 -3.50 20.49 -19.99
C VAL A 159 -4.66 20.55 -19.03
N TYR A 160 -4.67 19.66 -18.03
CA TYR A 160 -5.62 19.68 -16.93
C TYR A 160 -4.91 19.37 -15.61
N LEU A 161 -5.05 20.28 -14.64
CA LEU A 161 -4.31 20.24 -13.37
C LEU A 161 -5.32 20.26 -12.21
N GLU A 162 -5.23 19.26 -11.34
CA GLU A 162 -6.08 19.16 -10.16
C GLU A 162 -5.47 19.95 -8.99
N ARG A 163 -6.32 20.72 -8.28
CA ARG A 163 -5.90 21.45 -7.08
C ARG A 163 -5.64 20.46 -5.93
N VAL A 164 -4.80 20.86 -4.99
CA VAL A 164 -4.36 20.05 -3.84
C VAL A 164 -5.50 19.44 -3.01
N ASP A 165 -6.67 20.09 -2.97
CA ASP A 165 -7.86 19.64 -2.26
C ASP A 165 -8.86 18.86 -3.13
N GLY A 166 -8.57 18.67 -4.43
CA GLY A 166 -9.46 18.01 -5.38
C GLY A 166 -10.71 18.81 -5.78
N HIS A 167 -10.89 20.03 -5.25
CA HIS A 167 -12.09 20.84 -5.47
C HIS A 167 -12.01 21.83 -6.63
N ALA A 168 -10.89 21.91 -7.34
CA ALA A 168 -10.76 22.75 -8.54
C ALA A 168 -9.85 22.11 -9.58
N GLY A 169 -10.23 22.28 -10.86
CA GLY A 169 -9.41 21.94 -12.02
C GLY A 169 -8.93 23.20 -12.73
N TRP A 170 -7.67 23.23 -13.15
CA TRP A 170 -7.09 24.31 -13.97
C TRP A 170 -6.77 23.76 -15.35
N ALA A 171 -7.47 24.27 -16.37
CA ALA A 171 -7.38 23.84 -17.76
C ALA A 171 -6.80 24.95 -18.65
N ASN A 172 -6.00 24.56 -19.65
CA ASN A 172 -5.59 25.47 -20.69
C ASN A 172 -6.67 25.58 -21.80
N SER A 173 -6.48 26.53 -22.73
CA SER A 173 -7.43 26.75 -23.85
C SER A 173 -7.58 25.52 -24.74
N ALA A 174 -6.55 24.69 -24.91
CA ALA A 174 -6.66 23.46 -25.70
C ALA A 174 -7.63 22.45 -25.06
N ALA A 175 -7.56 22.24 -23.74
CA ALA A 175 -8.48 21.38 -23.00
C ALA A 175 -9.92 21.93 -22.99
N LEU A 176 -10.09 23.24 -22.78
CA LEU A 176 -11.39 23.90 -22.83
C LEU A 176 -12.04 23.73 -24.21
N ARG A 177 -11.29 23.93 -25.31
CA ARG A 177 -11.82 23.71 -26.68
C ARG A 177 -12.31 22.27 -26.92
N ILE A 178 -11.66 21.27 -26.33
CA ILE A 178 -12.11 19.86 -26.44
C ILE A 178 -13.46 19.69 -25.74
N ALA A 179 -13.59 20.22 -24.53
CA ALA A 179 -14.83 20.15 -23.76
C ALA A 179 -15.99 20.87 -24.47
N GLU A 180 -15.77 22.06 -25.02
CA GLU A 180 -16.80 22.82 -25.76
C GLU A 180 -17.24 22.14 -27.06
N LYS A 181 -16.31 21.48 -27.78
CA LYS A 181 -16.67 20.72 -29.00
C LYS A 181 -17.51 19.48 -28.72
N ALA A 182 -17.30 18.85 -27.56
CA ALA A 182 -17.97 17.61 -27.18
C ALA A 182 -19.33 17.85 -26.49
N GLY A 183 -19.57 19.07 -26.00
CA GLY A 183 -20.76 19.38 -25.22
C GLY A 183 -21.31 20.79 -25.45
N ARG A 184 -21.57 21.45 -24.32
CA ARG A 184 -22.11 22.81 -24.27
C ARG A 184 -20.98 23.84 -24.25
N SER A 185 -21.20 25.02 -24.87
CA SER A 185 -20.29 26.17 -24.68
C SER A 185 -20.14 26.50 -23.20
N LEU A 186 -18.89 26.69 -22.77
CA LEU A 186 -18.55 27.07 -21.40
C LEU A 186 -18.67 28.58 -21.18
N SER A 187 -18.90 29.36 -22.23
CA SER A 187 -19.08 30.82 -22.17
C SER A 187 -20.52 31.20 -21.76
N GLY A 188 -20.71 32.46 -21.34
CA GLY A 188 -22.00 33.00 -20.87
C GLY A 188 -22.15 32.95 -19.36
N ASP A 189 -23.37 33.16 -18.85
CA ASP A 189 -23.62 33.36 -17.40
C ASP A 189 -24.03 32.08 -16.65
N TRP A 190 -24.30 30.98 -17.37
CA TRP A 190 -24.75 29.75 -16.74
C TRP A 190 -23.67 29.09 -15.89
N GLN A 191 -24.09 28.34 -14.87
CA GLN A 191 -23.24 27.50 -14.03
C GLN A 191 -23.85 26.09 -13.96
N PRO A 192 -23.02 25.03 -13.84
CA PRO A 192 -23.52 23.70 -13.52
C PRO A 192 -24.01 23.66 -12.07
N GLU A 193 -25.01 22.82 -11.80
CA GLU A 193 -25.44 22.55 -10.43
C GLU A 193 -24.28 21.98 -9.61
N GLY A 194 -24.05 22.53 -8.41
CA GLY A 194 -22.93 22.10 -7.53
C GLY A 194 -21.53 22.47 -8.02
N GLY A 195 -21.40 23.38 -9.01
CA GLY A 195 -20.09 23.79 -9.51
C GLY A 195 -20.04 25.21 -10.04
N ARG A 196 -18.82 25.73 -10.25
CA ARG A 196 -18.59 27.08 -10.74
C ARG A 196 -17.50 27.13 -11.81
N ILE A 197 -17.82 27.71 -12.96
CA ILE A 197 -16.87 28.08 -14.01
C ILE A 197 -16.37 29.51 -13.70
N LEU A 198 -15.07 29.68 -13.46
CA LEU A 198 -14.49 31.02 -13.35
C LEU A 198 -14.38 31.64 -14.76
N ARG A 199 -14.78 32.90 -14.89
CA ARG A 199 -14.84 33.60 -16.18
C ARG A 199 -14.08 34.93 -16.14
N ASP A 200 -13.62 35.34 -17.29
CA ASP A 200 -13.06 36.69 -17.51
C ASP A 200 -14.18 37.74 -17.62
N ALA A 201 -13.80 39.00 -17.77
CA ALA A 201 -14.73 40.11 -17.91
C ALA A 201 -15.61 40.03 -19.17
N ALA A 202 -15.24 39.22 -20.17
CA ALA A 202 -16.00 38.98 -21.39
C ALA A 202 -16.94 37.76 -21.28
N GLY A 203 -17.05 37.13 -20.11
CA GLY A 203 -17.89 35.94 -19.88
C GLY A 203 -17.30 34.65 -20.45
N LYS A 204 -16.03 34.63 -20.87
CA LYS A 204 -15.34 33.42 -21.33
C LYS A 204 -14.73 32.66 -20.15
N PRO A 205 -14.62 31.30 -20.24
CA PRO A 205 -13.98 30.52 -19.19
C PRO A 205 -12.52 30.97 -19.01
N ALA A 206 -12.17 31.38 -17.80
CA ALA A 206 -10.82 31.87 -17.47
C ALA A 206 -9.80 30.72 -17.31
N GLY A 207 -10.24 29.46 -17.21
CA GLY A 207 -9.37 28.29 -17.07
C GLY A 207 -9.63 27.47 -15.81
N VAL A 208 -10.15 28.07 -14.75
CA VAL A 208 -10.44 27.33 -13.50
C VAL A 208 -11.92 26.96 -13.42
N LEU A 209 -12.14 25.68 -13.08
CA LEU A 209 -13.45 25.06 -12.86
C LEU A 209 -13.49 24.50 -11.44
N VAL A 210 -14.53 24.81 -10.68
CA VAL A 210 -14.65 24.46 -9.25
C VAL A 210 -15.74 23.40 -9.10
N ASP A 211 -15.50 22.43 -8.23
CA ASP A 211 -16.39 21.32 -7.87
C ASP A 211 -16.96 20.60 -9.11
N ALA A 212 -18.29 20.44 -9.22
CA ALA A 212 -18.93 19.75 -10.32
C ALA A 212 -18.61 20.33 -11.72
N ALA A 213 -18.16 21.59 -11.80
CA ALA A 213 -17.72 22.18 -13.07
C ALA A 213 -16.43 21.52 -13.60
N SER A 214 -15.59 20.96 -12.74
CA SER A 214 -14.36 20.25 -13.14
C SER A 214 -14.65 19.10 -14.09
N ALA A 215 -15.76 18.40 -13.90
CA ALA A 215 -16.20 17.30 -14.75
C ALA A 215 -16.48 17.72 -16.21
N LEU A 216 -16.78 19.01 -16.47
CA LEU A 216 -16.99 19.52 -17.82
C LEU A 216 -15.76 19.39 -18.71
N VAL A 217 -14.56 19.34 -18.11
CA VAL A 217 -13.28 19.12 -18.83
C VAL A 217 -12.74 17.72 -18.54
N SER A 218 -12.69 17.30 -17.28
CA SER A 218 -12.04 16.04 -16.89
C SER A 218 -12.72 14.80 -17.49
N ALA A 219 -14.04 14.84 -17.75
CA ALA A 219 -14.76 13.76 -18.43
C ALA A 219 -14.30 13.51 -19.87
N HIS A 220 -13.55 14.44 -20.47
CA HIS A 220 -13.00 14.32 -21.83
C HIS A 220 -11.53 13.87 -21.84
N ILE A 221 -10.90 13.70 -20.68
CA ILE A 221 -9.59 13.07 -20.57
C ILE A 221 -9.75 11.61 -21.02
N PRO A 222 -9.00 11.16 -22.05
CA PRO A 222 -9.13 9.79 -22.54
C PRO A 222 -8.87 8.77 -21.43
N ALA A 223 -9.79 7.82 -21.27
CA ALA A 223 -9.54 6.70 -20.37
C ALA A 223 -8.31 5.91 -20.84
N PRO A 224 -7.41 5.51 -19.94
CA PRO A 224 -6.21 4.76 -20.30
C PRO A 224 -6.60 3.41 -20.94
N ASP A 225 -6.05 3.11 -22.10
CA ASP A 225 -6.16 1.79 -22.70
C ASP A 225 -5.33 0.75 -21.92
N ALA A 226 -5.37 -0.51 -22.36
CA ALA A 226 -4.68 -1.60 -21.67
C ALA A 226 -3.14 -1.42 -21.66
N ALA A 227 -2.55 -0.82 -22.68
CA ALA A 227 -1.10 -0.60 -22.76
C ALA A 227 -0.67 0.53 -21.82
N VAL A 228 -1.45 1.62 -21.77
CA VAL A 228 -1.22 2.73 -20.84
C VAL A 228 -1.38 2.27 -19.38
N ARG A 229 -2.43 1.49 -19.07
CA ARG A 229 -2.62 0.89 -17.73
C ARG A 229 -1.44 0.01 -17.34
N GLU A 230 -0.95 -0.83 -18.27
CA GLU A 230 0.21 -1.68 -18.04
C GLU A 230 1.47 -0.87 -17.74
N LYS A 231 1.76 0.17 -18.54
CA LYS A 231 2.91 1.09 -18.33
C LYS A 231 2.84 1.75 -16.95
N ARG A 232 1.65 2.27 -16.57
CA ARG A 232 1.43 2.91 -15.26
C ARG A 232 1.62 1.93 -14.11
N LEU A 233 1.03 0.75 -14.21
CA LEU A 233 1.17 -0.29 -13.19
C LEU A 233 2.63 -0.74 -13.03
N GLN A 234 3.38 -0.90 -14.14
CA GLN A 234 4.79 -1.23 -14.08
C GLN A 234 5.63 -0.15 -13.40
N ALA A 235 5.34 1.13 -13.63
CA ALA A 235 6.02 2.22 -12.92
C ALA A 235 5.76 2.15 -11.41
N ALA A 236 4.50 1.90 -10.99
CA ALA A 236 4.16 1.70 -9.59
C ALA A 236 4.89 0.50 -8.95
N LEU A 237 4.92 -0.64 -9.66
CA LEU A 237 5.61 -1.84 -9.21
C LEU A 237 7.12 -1.61 -9.03
N GLN A 238 7.77 -0.90 -9.98
CA GLN A 238 9.20 -0.58 -9.87
C GLN A 238 9.48 0.36 -8.69
N LEU A 239 8.63 1.36 -8.46
CA LEU A 239 8.77 2.23 -7.29
C LEU A 239 8.58 1.44 -5.98
N ALA A 240 7.61 0.54 -5.92
CA ALA A 240 7.36 -0.30 -4.75
C ALA A 240 8.58 -1.18 -4.39
N VAL A 241 9.14 -1.92 -5.35
CA VAL A 241 10.32 -2.77 -5.08
C VAL A 241 11.58 -1.95 -4.76
N SER A 242 11.72 -0.75 -5.30
CA SER A 242 12.86 0.14 -4.98
C SER A 242 12.81 0.64 -3.53
N ASN A 243 11.63 0.59 -2.90
CA ASN A 243 11.43 0.92 -1.49
C ASN A 243 11.40 -0.33 -0.57
N GLY A 244 11.73 -1.51 -1.09
CA GLY A 244 11.84 -2.74 -0.29
C GLY A 244 10.55 -3.56 -0.19
N LEU A 245 9.48 -3.19 -0.91
CA LEU A 245 8.26 -3.98 -0.90
C LEU A 245 8.42 -5.25 -1.74
N THR A 246 8.16 -6.40 -1.14
CA THR A 246 8.10 -7.71 -1.80
C THR A 246 6.66 -8.20 -1.98
N GLY A 247 5.71 -7.56 -1.28
CA GLY A 247 4.29 -7.85 -1.37
C GLY A 247 3.43 -6.61 -1.12
N VAL A 248 2.24 -6.59 -1.72
CA VAL A 248 1.24 -5.53 -1.57
C VAL A 248 -0.15 -6.14 -1.55
N HIS A 249 -0.97 -5.74 -0.57
CA HIS A 249 -2.41 -5.97 -0.61
C HIS A 249 -3.07 -4.79 -1.35
N ASP A 250 -3.46 -5.03 -2.60
CA ASP A 250 -3.99 -3.99 -3.49
C ASP A 250 -5.52 -3.90 -3.37
N MET A 251 -5.99 -2.81 -2.77
CA MET A 251 -7.37 -2.63 -2.35
C MET A 251 -8.24 -2.01 -3.45
N GLY A 252 -9.33 -2.72 -3.82
CA GLY A 252 -10.31 -2.20 -4.76
C GLY A 252 -9.92 -2.39 -6.23
N VAL A 253 -9.40 -3.56 -6.59
CA VAL A 253 -8.97 -3.88 -7.95
C VAL A 253 -10.17 -4.13 -8.86
N SER A 254 -10.25 -3.37 -9.96
CA SER A 254 -11.28 -3.56 -10.97
C SER A 254 -11.02 -4.78 -11.85
N ARG A 255 -12.09 -5.25 -12.55
CA ARG A 255 -11.96 -6.33 -13.55
C ARG A 255 -10.91 -6.01 -14.62
N GLY A 256 -10.86 -4.77 -15.08
CA GLY A 256 -9.93 -4.32 -16.12
C GLY A 256 -8.47 -4.33 -15.64
N ASP A 257 -8.24 -3.89 -14.42
CA ASP A 257 -6.90 -3.85 -13.82
C ASP A 257 -6.41 -5.26 -13.48
N LEU A 258 -7.29 -6.14 -12.96
CA LEU A 258 -6.97 -7.55 -12.76
C LEU A 258 -6.57 -8.25 -14.06
N ALA A 259 -7.20 -7.92 -15.19
CA ALA A 259 -6.83 -8.47 -16.49
C ALA A 259 -5.40 -8.04 -16.91
N VAL A 260 -5.00 -6.81 -16.60
CA VAL A 260 -3.61 -6.34 -16.81
C VAL A 260 -2.65 -7.09 -15.90
N MET A 261 -2.97 -7.23 -14.61
CA MET A 261 -2.14 -7.96 -13.65
C MET A 261 -1.95 -9.42 -14.05
N LYS A 262 -3.02 -10.10 -14.49
CA LYS A 262 -2.95 -11.49 -14.99
C LYS A 262 -2.01 -11.61 -16.18
N ARG A 263 -2.12 -10.72 -17.16
CA ARG A 263 -1.22 -10.71 -18.33
C ARG A 263 0.24 -10.50 -17.94
N LEU A 264 0.53 -9.60 -16.97
CA LEU A 264 1.89 -9.43 -16.44
C LEU A 264 2.38 -10.68 -15.70
N ALA A 265 1.49 -11.33 -14.94
CA ALA A 265 1.81 -12.58 -14.24
C ALA A 265 2.13 -13.71 -15.24
N ASP A 266 1.31 -13.88 -16.29
CA ASP A 266 1.54 -14.86 -17.36
C ASP A 266 2.89 -14.65 -18.07
N GLN A 267 3.36 -13.41 -18.15
CA GLN A 267 4.64 -13.02 -18.74
C GLN A 267 5.83 -13.08 -17.76
N GLY A 268 5.60 -13.41 -16.48
CA GLY A 268 6.62 -13.38 -15.44
C GLY A 268 7.14 -11.97 -15.11
N ARG A 269 6.33 -10.92 -15.36
CA ARG A 269 6.72 -9.50 -15.25
C ARG A 269 6.22 -8.83 -13.97
N LEU A 270 5.67 -9.58 -13.02
CA LEU A 270 5.37 -9.05 -11.68
C LEU A 270 6.62 -9.17 -10.80
N PRO A 271 7.24 -8.06 -10.38
CA PRO A 271 8.45 -8.10 -9.58
C PRO A 271 8.19 -8.39 -8.09
N LEU A 272 6.94 -8.21 -7.63
CA LEU A 272 6.51 -8.46 -6.26
C LEU A 272 5.21 -9.28 -6.25
N ARG A 273 4.78 -9.68 -5.05
CA ARG A 273 3.51 -10.39 -4.85
C ARG A 273 2.36 -9.40 -4.70
N ILE A 274 1.27 -9.65 -5.39
CA ILE A 274 0.03 -8.86 -5.30
C ILE A 274 -1.06 -9.75 -4.73
N ASP A 275 -1.60 -9.39 -3.58
CA ASP A 275 -2.87 -9.89 -3.06
C ASP A 275 -3.94 -8.85 -3.38
N ALA A 276 -4.66 -9.08 -4.48
CA ALA A 276 -5.68 -8.18 -4.98
C ALA A 276 -7.01 -8.39 -4.25
N TYR A 277 -7.64 -7.29 -3.84
CA TYR A 277 -9.00 -7.29 -3.30
C TYR A 277 -9.94 -6.70 -4.33
N ALA A 278 -10.96 -7.48 -4.70
CA ALA A 278 -11.95 -7.05 -5.69
C ALA A 278 -12.65 -5.77 -5.24
N ASP A 279 -12.88 -4.83 -6.14
CA ASP A 279 -13.72 -3.66 -5.84
C ASP A 279 -15.18 -4.11 -5.64
N GLY A 280 -15.68 -3.97 -4.42
CA GLY A 280 -17.02 -4.40 -4.04
C GLY A 280 -18.15 -3.58 -4.65
N ASN A 281 -17.84 -2.40 -5.20
CA ASN A 281 -18.81 -1.52 -5.86
C ASN A 281 -19.04 -1.85 -7.34
N ASN A 282 -18.39 -2.91 -7.87
CA ASN A 282 -18.48 -3.30 -9.26
C ASN A 282 -18.56 -4.83 -9.45
N ALA A 283 -18.62 -5.25 -10.72
CA ALA A 283 -18.75 -6.66 -11.08
C ALA A 283 -17.57 -7.56 -10.67
N ALA A 284 -16.49 -7.03 -10.08
CA ALA A 284 -15.33 -7.84 -9.68
C ALA A 284 -15.67 -8.81 -8.54
N LEU A 285 -16.53 -8.42 -7.60
CA LEU A 285 -17.03 -9.33 -6.57
C LEU A 285 -17.91 -10.43 -7.18
N ASP A 286 -18.76 -10.08 -8.15
CA ASP A 286 -19.61 -11.09 -8.83
C ASP A 286 -18.77 -12.13 -9.54
N ASP A 287 -17.70 -11.71 -10.23
CA ASP A 287 -16.74 -12.62 -10.87
C ASP A 287 -16.04 -13.52 -9.87
N LEU A 288 -15.60 -12.93 -8.74
CA LEU A 288 -14.94 -13.68 -7.68
C LEU A 288 -15.88 -14.72 -7.06
N CYS A 289 -17.15 -14.40 -6.87
CA CYS A 289 -18.17 -15.35 -6.42
C CYS A 289 -18.46 -16.44 -7.45
N ALA A 290 -18.52 -16.09 -8.72
CA ALA A 290 -18.83 -17.05 -9.80
C ALA A 290 -17.66 -18.01 -10.10
N ASN A 291 -16.42 -17.52 -10.05
CA ASN A 291 -15.23 -18.25 -10.47
C ASN A 291 -14.38 -18.79 -9.30
N GLY A 292 -14.70 -18.39 -8.04
CA GLY A 292 -13.90 -18.72 -6.86
C GLY A 292 -12.65 -17.85 -6.70
N ARG A 293 -11.93 -18.08 -5.61
CA ARG A 293 -10.66 -17.40 -5.32
C ARG A 293 -9.67 -17.68 -6.44
N TYR A 294 -8.92 -16.65 -6.84
CA TYR A 294 -7.93 -16.75 -7.87
C TYR A 294 -6.51 -16.78 -7.29
N THR A 295 -5.68 -17.70 -7.76
CA THR A 295 -4.24 -17.73 -7.51
C THR A 295 -3.54 -18.06 -8.81
N HIS A 296 -2.64 -17.21 -9.25
CA HIS A 296 -1.82 -17.47 -10.45
C HIS A 296 -0.79 -18.56 -10.16
N PRO A 297 -0.55 -19.51 -11.09
CA PRO A 297 0.41 -20.61 -10.89
C PRO A 297 1.83 -20.14 -10.53
N GLY A 298 2.26 -18.99 -11.04
CA GLY A 298 3.56 -18.37 -10.71
C GLY A 298 3.63 -17.79 -9.28
N GLY A 299 2.55 -17.84 -8.50
CA GLY A 299 2.54 -17.49 -7.09
C GLY A 299 2.70 -16.00 -6.74
N ARG A 300 2.73 -15.09 -7.74
CA ARG A 300 2.92 -13.65 -7.53
C ARG A 300 1.64 -12.82 -7.71
N LEU A 301 0.50 -13.43 -7.98
CA LEU A 301 -0.80 -12.76 -8.05
C LEU A 301 -1.87 -13.67 -7.47
N GLN A 302 -2.66 -13.11 -6.55
CA GLN A 302 -3.85 -13.74 -6.02
C GLN A 302 -4.98 -12.72 -5.84
N MET A 303 -6.23 -13.19 -5.80
CA MET A 303 -7.40 -12.40 -5.43
C MET A 303 -8.30 -13.28 -4.58
N HIS A 304 -8.28 -13.05 -3.27
CA HIS A 304 -8.99 -13.85 -2.28
C HIS A 304 -10.04 -13.03 -1.51
N GLY A 305 -10.01 -11.72 -1.65
CA GLY A 305 -10.79 -10.80 -0.85
C GLY A 305 -11.58 -9.78 -1.67
N VAL A 306 -12.46 -9.06 -0.99
CA VAL A 306 -13.23 -7.92 -1.50
C VAL A 306 -12.98 -6.70 -0.62
N LYS A 307 -12.82 -5.53 -1.23
CA LYS A 307 -12.80 -4.21 -0.57
C LYS A 307 -14.20 -3.62 -0.57
N LEU A 308 -14.67 -3.27 0.63
CA LEU A 308 -15.92 -2.55 0.88
C LEU A 308 -15.64 -1.23 1.57
N PHE A 309 -16.62 -0.31 1.54
CA PHE A 309 -16.51 1.02 2.13
C PHE A 309 -17.73 1.29 3.01
N MET A 310 -17.49 1.68 4.27
CA MET A 310 -18.56 2.00 5.21
C MET A 310 -18.80 3.50 5.31
N ASP A 311 -17.74 4.31 5.40
CA ASP A 311 -17.83 5.75 5.62
C ASP A 311 -16.72 6.53 4.89
N GLY A 312 -16.68 7.84 5.09
CA GLY A 312 -15.69 8.73 4.49
C GLY A 312 -14.48 8.99 5.37
N ALA A 313 -13.66 9.98 5.01
CA ALA A 313 -12.42 10.32 5.68
C ALA A 313 -12.62 11.31 6.86
N LEU A 314 -11.71 11.24 7.87
CA LEU A 314 -11.78 12.09 9.05
C LEU A 314 -11.46 13.56 8.73
N GLY A 315 -10.46 13.81 7.89
CA GLY A 315 -9.99 15.16 7.55
C GLY A 315 -11.07 16.02 6.89
N SER A 316 -11.88 15.44 6.01
CA SER A 316 -13.02 16.09 5.34
C SER A 316 -14.31 16.08 6.15
N ARG A 317 -14.31 15.58 7.39
CA ARG A 317 -15.49 15.34 8.24
C ARG A 317 -16.54 14.42 7.60
N GLY A 318 -16.08 13.49 6.75
CA GLY A 318 -16.91 12.46 6.14
C GLY A 318 -17.00 11.16 6.94
N ALA A 319 -16.06 10.92 7.86
CA ALA A 319 -16.06 9.73 8.72
C ALA A 319 -17.30 9.71 9.62
N ALA A 320 -18.01 8.57 9.67
CA ALA A 320 -19.26 8.44 10.44
C ALA A 320 -18.99 8.31 11.92
N LEU A 321 -19.42 9.31 12.72
CA LEU A 321 -19.20 9.38 14.16
C LEU A 321 -20.48 9.09 14.95
N LEU A 322 -20.32 8.54 16.16
CA LEU A 322 -21.41 8.31 17.13
C LEU A 322 -21.97 9.63 17.69
N ALA A 323 -21.15 10.66 17.78
CA ALA A 323 -21.54 12.01 18.18
C ALA A 323 -21.01 13.03 17.16
N ASP A 324 -21.52 14.26 17.20
CA ASP A 324 -21.11 15.33 16.31
C ASP A 324 -19.59 15.53 16.31
N TYR A 325 -19.02 15.97 15.20
CA TYR A 325 -17.65 16.47 15.16
C TYR A 325 -17.46 17.56 16.20
N SER A 326 -16.36 17.55 16.92
CA SER A 326 -16.11 18.53 17.99
C SER A 326 -15.96 19.95 17.46
N ASP A 327 -15.52 20.08 16.23
CA ASP A 327 -15.31 21.36 15.52
C ASP A 327 -16.35 21.64 14.43
N ASP A 328 -17.43 20.83 14.34
CA ASP A 328 -18.52 21.02 13.38
C ASP A 328 -19.84 20.46 13.96
N PRO A 329 -20.53 21.27 14.80
CA PRO A 329 -21.79 20.88 15.41
C PRO A 329 -22.85 20.49 14.39
N HIS A 330 -23.65 19.47 14.70
CA HIS A 330 -24.69 18.88 13.85
C HIS A 330 -24.16 18.08 12.66
N ASN A 331 -22.87 17.92 12.51
CA ASN A 331 -22.24 17.03 11.55
C ASN A 331 -21.72 15.75 12.25
N ARG A 332 -22.16 14.58 11.80
CA ARG A 332 -21.70 13.25 12.26
C ARG A 332 -21.05 12.45 11.15
N GLY A 333 -20.66 13.11 10.05
CA GLY A 333 -20.21 12.46 8.84
C GLY A 333 -21.34 11.71 8.11
N LEU A 334 -20.96 10.83 7.22
CA LEU A 334 -21.92 10.10 6.37
C LEU A 334 -21.49 8.63 6.19
N LEU A 335 -22.46 7.77 5.98
CA LEU A 335 -22.23 6.41 5.53
C LEU A 335 -22.16 6.39 4.00
N MET A 336 -21.14 5.79 3.43
CA MET A 336 -21.01 5.58 1.98
C MET A 336 -21.91 4.41 1.53
N THR A 337 -22.13 3.44 2.43
CA THR A 337 -23.01 2.30 2.20
C THR A 337 -23.99 2.21 3.38
N SER A 338 -25.29 2.00 3.09
CA SER A 338 -26.25 1.77 4.16
C SER A 338 -25.96 0.47 4.92
N PRO A 339 -26.30 0.35 6.23
CA PRO A 339 -26.07 -0.89 6.99
C PRO A 339 -26.71 -2.11 6.35
N GLU A 340 -27.88 -1.96 5.72
CA GLU A 340 -28.62 -3.02 5.04
C GLU A 340 -27.89 -3.49 3.77
N GLU A 341 -27.44 -2.58 2.93
CA GLU A 341 -26.66 -2.89 1.71
C GLU A 341 -25.31 -3.51 2.08
N PHE A 342 -24.66 -3.00 3.14
CA PHE A 342 -23.43 -3.54 3.64
C PHE A 342 -23.59 -4.98 4.13
N GLU A 343 -24.63 -5.29 4.92
CA GLU A 343 -24.93 -6.65 5.36
C GLU A 343 -25.16 -7.60 4.17
N VAL A 344 -25.86 -7.15 3.12
CA VAL A 344 -26.07 -7.94 1.91
C VAL A 344 -24.72 -8.26 1.23
N ALA A 345 -23.84 -7.27 1.07
CA ALA A 345 -22.53 -7.47 0.47
C ALA A 345 -21.64 -8.42 1.29
N VAL A 346 -21.62 -8.25 2.63
CA VAL A 346 -20.86 -9.11 3.54
C VAL A 346 -21.37 -10.55 3.52
N ARG A 347 -22.70 -10.78 3.55
CA ARG A 347 -23.27 -12.12 3.42
C ARG A 347 -22.98 -12.79 2.08
N LYS A 348 -22.97 -12.00 1.00
CA LYS A 348 -22.58 -12.48 -0.32
C LYS A 348 -21.12 -12.94 -0.32
N ALA A 349 -20.21 -12.13 0.22
CA ALA A 349 -18.79 -12.47 0.32
C ALA A 349 -18.57 -13.73 1.20
N ASP A 350 -19.27 -13.84 2.33
CA ASP A 350 -19.25 -15.03 3.20
C ASP A 350 -19.72 -16.30 2.46
N GLY A 351 -20.85 -16.22 1.74
CA GLY A 351 -21.38 -17.32 0.92
C GLY A 351 -20.40 -17.78 -0.16
N CYS A 352 -19.60 -16.86 -0.70
CA CYS A 352 -18.53 -17.14 -1.67
C CYS A 352 -17.19 -17.55 -1.03
N LYS A 353 -17.10 -17.57 0.31
CA LYS A 353 -15.86 -17.82 1.08
C LYS A 353 -14.74 -16.83 0.74
N VAL A 354 -15.10 -15.58 0.55
CA VAL A 354 -14.20 -14.47 0.21
C VAL A 354 -13.89 -13.68 1.49
N GLN A 355 -12.64 -13.32 1.67
CA GLN A 355 -12.23 -12.44 2.77
C GLN A 355 -12.83 -11.04 2.56
N VAL A 356 -13.31 -10.41 3.64
CA VAL A 356 -13.86 -9.06 3.60
C VAL A 356 -12.86 -8.09 4.22
N ALA A 357 -12.53 -7.03 3.50
CA ALA A 357 -11.72 -5.89 3.93
C ALA A 357 -12.58 -4.63 3.82
N THR A 358 -12.96 -4.03 4.95
CA THR A 358 -13.89 -2.90 4.96
C THR A 358 -13.21 -1.63 5.45
N HIS A 359 -13.21 -0.58 4.63
CA HIS A 359 -12.85 0.77 5.05
C HIS A 359 -13.83 1.27 6.11
N ALA A 360 -13.34 1.60 7.30
CA ALA A 360 -14.08 2.26 8.35
C ALA A 360 -13.16 3.15 9.19
N ILE A 361 -13.43 4.45 9.18
CA ILE A 361 -12.63 5.48 9.84
C ILE A 361 -13.30 5.95 11.12
N GLY A 362 -14.58 6.34 11.08
CA GLY A 362 -15.30 6.84 12.24
C GLY A 362 -15.76 5.76 13.21
N ASP A 363 -15.96 6.11 14.47
CA ASP A 363 -16.37 5.18 15.53
C ASP A 363 -17.76 4.57 15.28
N ARG A 364 -18.68 5.29 14.64
CA ARG A 364 -19.96 4.74 14.18
C ARG A 364 -19.78 3.79 13.01
N GLY A 365 -18.94 4.15 12.03
CA GLY A 365 -18.61 3.30 10.89
C GLY A 365 -18.02 1.96 11.36
N ASN A 366 -17.01 2.02 12.22
CA ASN A 366 -16.38 0.85 12.82
C ASN A 366 -17.38 -0.03 13.60
N ARG A 367 -18.27 0.57 14.40
CA ARG A 367 -19.31 -0.16 15.15
C ARG A 367 -20.25 -0.93 14.22
N ILE A 368 -20.74 -0.30 13.17
CA ILE A 368 -21.62 -0.93 12.17
C ILE A 368 -20.92 -2.13 11.51
N VAL A 369 -19.65 -1.96 11.13
CA VAL A 369 -18.84 -3.06 10.54
C VAL A 369 -18.73 -4.23 11.53
N LEU A 370 -18.34 -3.97 12.78
CA LEU A 370 -18.18 -5.00 13.78
C LEU A 370 -19.52 -5.69 14.13
N ASP A 371 -20.63 -4.95 14.21
CA ASP A 371 -21.97 -5.50 14.43
C ASP A 371 -22.38 -6.44 13.30
N THR A 372 -22.14 -6.03 12.05
CA THR A 372 -22.43 -6.84 10.87
C THR A 372 -21.54 -8.09 10.83
N TYR A 373 -20.25 -7.93 11.09
CA TYR A 373 -19.32 -9.06 11.14
C TYR A 373 -19.72 -10.06 12.23
N GLU A 374 -20.06 -9.59 13.44
CA GLU A 374 -20.51 -10.44 14.54
C GLU A 374 -21.79 -11.21 14.19
N LYS A 375 -22.74 -10.54 13.52
CA LYS A 375 -24.00 -11.15 13.07
C LYS A 375 -23.79 -12.24 12.02
N VAL A 376 -22.86 -12.03 11.08
CA VAL A 376 -22.58 -12.98 9.99
C VAL A 376 -21.65 -14.10 10.47
N LEU A 377 -20.55 -13.77 11.12
CA LEU A 377 -19.56 -14.74 11.63
C LEU A 377 -20.08 -15.57 12.80
N GLY A 378 -21.03 -15.05 13.58
CA GLY A 378 -21.66 -15.79 14.66
C GLY A 378 -22.29 -17.11 14.23
N ALA A 379 -22.65 -17.26 12.96
CA ALA A 379 -23.11 -18.49 12.34
C ALA A 379 -21.97 -19.48 12.00
N HIS A 380 -20.71 -19.02 11.96
CA HIS A 380 -19.54 -19.77 11.49
C HIS A 380 -18.39 -19.78 12.51
N LYS A 381 -18.70 -20.00 13.78
CA LYS A 381 -17.71 -20.05 14.86
C LYS A 381 -16.60 -21.06 14.55
N GLY A 382 -15.35 -20.57 14.57
CA GLY A 382 -14.14 -21.40 14.36
C GLY A 382 -13.56 -21.38 12.95
N ASN A 383 -14.16 -20.68 11.99
CA ASN A 383 -13.55 -20.46 10.68
C ASN A 383 -12.43 -19.43 10.77
N ASP A 384 -11.32 -19.70 10.08
CA ASP A 384 -10.21 -18.76 9.91
C ASP A 384 -10.54 -17.75 8.77
N HIS A 385 -11.50 -16.85 9.06
CA HIS A 385 -12.01 -15.90 8.07
C HIS A 385 -11.07 -14.74 7.80
N ARG A 386 -10.28 -14.29 8.82
CA ARG A 386 -9.34 -13.15 8.78
C ARG A 386 -9.93 -11.89 8.16
N TRP A 387 -11.21 -11.64 8.38
CA TRP A 387 -11.83 -10.41 7.91
C TRP A 387 -11.16 -9.20 8.55
N ARG A 388 -11.15 -8.09 7.83
CA ARG A 388 -10.35 -6.94 8.19
C ARG A 388 -11.22 -5.70 8.28
N VAL A 389 -10.83 -4.80 9.16
CA VAL A 389 -11.25 -3.40 9.12
C VAL A 389 -10.03 -2.59 8.71
N GLU A 390 -10.16 -1.94 7.56
CA GLU A 390 -9.15 -1.06 7.03
C GLU A 390 -9.25 0.29 7.70
N HIS A 391 -8.12 0.86 8.03
CA HIS A 391 -7.92 2.06 8.83
C HIS A 391 -8.24 1.82 10.31
N ALA A 392 -9.43 1.37 10.70
CA ALA A 392 -9.83 1.23 12.11
C ALA A 392 -9.36 2.46 12.92
N GLN A 393 -9.55 3.65 12.32
CA GLN A 393 -8.78 4.85 12.65
C GLN A 393 -9.25 5.50 13.93
N VAL A 394 -10.56 5.71 14.08
CA VAL A 394 -11.23 6.17 15.31
C VAL A 394 -12.21 5.10 15.73
N VAL A 395 -11.95 4.42 16.86
CA VAL A 395 -12.80 3.33 17.35
C VAL A 395 -13.16 3.59 18.81
N ALA A 396 -14.44 3.43 19.15
CA ALA A 396 -14.88 3.54 20.53
C ALA A 396 -14.13 2.53 21.40
N LEU A 397 -13.67 2.95 22.58
CA LEU A 397 -12.80 2.10 23.43
C LEU A 397 -13.41 0.74 23.76
N GLU A 398 -14.74 0.68 23.94
CA GLU A 398 -15.49 -0.54 24.18
C GLU A 398 -15.55 -1.49 22.98
N ASP A 399 -15.33 -0.98 21.74
CA ASP A 399 -15.36 -1.79 20.53
C ASP A 399 -13.98 -2.40 20.19
N ILE A 400 -12.87 -1.82 20.67
CA ILE A 400 -11.51 -2.34 20.40
C ILE A 400 -11.36 -3.83 20.79
N PRO A 401 -11.82 -4.32 21.98
CA PRO A 401 -11.70 -5.72 22.32
C PRO A 401 -12.50 -6.67 21.41
N ARG A 402 -13.47 -6.14 20.65
CA ARG A 402 -14.27 -6.95 19.72
C ARG A 402 -13.44 -7.49 18.56
N PHE A 403 -12.40 -6.77 18.14
CA PHE A 403 -11.48 -7.25 17.09
C PHE A 403 -10.88 -8.61 17.47
N ALA A 404 -10.30 -8.72 18.67
CA ALA A 404 -9.75 -9.98 19.17
C ALA A 404 -10.81 -11.06 19.32
N ARG A 405 -11.98 -10.70 19.92
CA ARG A 405 -13.08 -11.64 20.15
C ARG A 405 -13.65 -12.24 18.87
N LEU A 406 -13.72 -11.44 17.81
CA LEU A 406 -14.25 -11.84 16.51
C LEU A 406 -13.17 -12.40 15.57
N GLY A 407 -11.89 -12.32 15.93
CA GLY A 407 -10.78 -12.68 15.05
C GLY A 407 -10.61 -11.72 13.85
N VAL A 408 -11.09 -10.48 13.99
CA VAL A 408 -10.99 -9.42 12.97
C VAL A 408 -9.62 -8.75 13.08
N ILE A 409 -9.00 -8.49 11.93
CA ILE A 409 -7.69 -7.84 11.84
C ILE A 409 -7.88 -6.33 11.75
N ALA A 410 -7.15 -5.56 12.54
CA ALA A 410 -7.02 -4.12 12.36
C ALA A 410 -5.88 -3.85 11.35
N SER A 411 -6.24 -3.34 10.17
CA SER A 411 -5.29 -3.01 9.10
C SER A 411 -5.09 -1.50 9.08
N MET A 412 -3.96 -1.06 9.62
CA MET A 412 -3.75 0.35 9.97
C MET A 412 -2.53 0.95 9.26
N GLN A 413 -2.53 2.29 9.12
CA GLN A 413 -1.51 3.04 8.42
C GLN A 413 -0.79 3.98 9.42
N PRO A 414 0.46 3.66 9.80
CA PRO A 414 1.15 4.48 10.80
C PRO A 414 1.40 5.93 10.36
N THR A 415 1.62 6.17 9.09
CA THR A 415 1.80 7.52 8.53
C THR A 415 0.55 8.38 8.67
N HIS A 416 -0.66 7.81 8.56
CA HIS A 416 -1.91 8.56 8.82
C HIS A 416 -1.92 9.19 10.21
N ALA A 417 -1.42 8.49 11.24
CA ALA A 417 -1.37 9.05 12.59
C ALA A 417 -0.50 10.30 12.66
N THR A 418 0.64 10.32 11.97
CA THR A 418 1.57 11.47 11.98
C THR A 418 1.18 12.58 11.00
N SER A 419 0.44 12.25 9.95
CA SER A 419 -0.15 13.25 9.04
C SER A 419 -1.35 13.95 9.67
N ASP A 420 -2.13 13.23 10.49
CA ASP A 420 -3.40 13.70 11.06
C ASP A 420 -3.26 14.33 12.44
N MET A 421 -2.16 14.06 13.18
CA MET A 421 -1.98 14.48 14.58
C MET A 421 -2.16 15.98 14.82
N GLY A 422 -1.93 16.82 13.82
CA GLY A 422 -2.06 18.28 13.93
C GLY A 422 -3.51 18.76 14.04
N TRP A 423 -4.48 17.94 13.66
CA TRP A 423 -5.88 18.33 13.60
C TRP A 423 -6.87 17.25 14.09
N ALA A 424 -6.47 15.99 14.19
CA ALA A 424 -7.38 14.90 14.52
C ALA A 424 -8.15 15.11 15.85
N GLU A 425 -7.48 15.61 16.90
CA GLU A 425 -8.14 15.89 18.18
C GLU A 425 -9.18 17.01 18.06
N GLN A 426 -8.97 17.99 17.19
CA GLN A 426 -9.97 19.03 16.93
C GLN A 426 -11.25 18.44 16.33
N ARG A 427 -11.11 17.41 15.48
CA ARG A 427 -12.25 16.70 14.86
C ARG A 427 -13.07 15.91 15.87
N VAL A 428 -12.40 15.13 16.72
CA VAL A 428 -13.09 14.13 17.57
C VAL A 428 -13.14 14.48 19.05
N GLY A 429 -12.35 15.44 19.50
CA GLY A 429 -12.26 15.87 20.89
C GLY A 429 -11.44 14.94 21.79
N PRO A 430 -11.15 15.35 23.04
CA PRO A 430 -10.16 14.74 23.92
C PRO A 430 -10.53 13.32 24.41
N GLU A 431 -11.80 12.93 24.35
CA GLU A 431 -12.21 11.61 24.77
C GLU A 431 -12.12 10.58 23.63
N ARG A 432 -12.65 10.91 22.45
CA ARG A 432 -12.64 10.00 21.30
C ARG A 432 -11.25 9.81 20.70
N ILE A 433 -10.37 10.81 20.81
CA ILE A 433 -8.98 10.69 20.34
C ILE A 433 -8.21 9.57 21.06
N LYS A 434 -8.62 9.15 22.24
CA LYS A 434 -8.02 8.03 22.99
C LYS A 434 -8.21 6.67 22.31
N GLY A 435 -9.21 6.55 21.45
CA GLY A 435 -9.48 5.38 20.62
C GLY A 435 -9.01 5.52 19.17
N ALA A 436 -8.36 6.66 18.84
CA ALA A 436 -7.86 6.91 17.52
C ALA A 436 -6.38 6.48 17.38
N TYR A 437 -6.04 5.82 16.28
CA TYR A 437 -4.67 5.32 16.00
C TYR A 437 -4.09 4.54 17.20
N ALA A 438 -4.92 3.75 17.88
CA ALA A 438 -4.66 3.21 19.21
C ALA A 438 -3.97 1.83 19.16
N TRP A 439 -2.84 1.71 18.46
CA TRP A 439 -2.18 0.45 18.11
C TRP A 439 -1.86 -0.44 19.32
N GLN A 440 -1.35 0.11 20.42
CA GLN A 440 -1.06 -0.67 21.63
C GLN A 440 -2.34 -1.20 22.29
N ARG A 441 -3.47 -0.47 22.20
CA ARG A 441 -4.74 -0.97 22.72
C ARG A 441 -5.23 -2.20 21.95
N TYR A 442 -5.06 -2.21 20.61
CA TYR A 442 -5.36 -3.39 19.80
C TYR A 442 -4.49 -4.58 20.20
N LEU A 443 -3.17 -4.40 20.29
CA LEU A 443 -2.25 -5.47 20.69
C LEU A 443 -2.53 -5.98 22.10
N HIS A 444 -2.80 -5.10 23.08
CA HIS A 444 -3.17 -5.48 24.44
C HIS A 444 -4.51 -6.22 24.50
N SER A 445 -5.44 -5.94 23.61
CA SER A 445 -6.70 -6.70 23.51
C SER A 445 -6.52 -8.10 22.90
N GLY A 446 -5.36 -8.42 22.35
CA GLY A 446 -5.06 -9.65 21.63
C GLY A 446 -5.44 -9.61 20.14
N ALA A 447 -5.87 -8.45 19.62
CA ALA A 447 -6.15 -8.29 18.20
C ALA A 447 -4.85 -8.30 17.37
N ARG A 448 -4.93 -8.77 16.13
CA ARG A 448 -3.83 -8.69 15.18
C ARG A 448 -3.82 -7.34 14.49
N LEU A 449 -2.62 -6.84 14.25
CA LEU A 449 -2.37 -5.55 13.64
C LEU A 449 -1.53 -5.76 12.37
N ALA A 450 -2.11 -5.57 11.19
CA ALA A 450 -1.37 -5.49 9.94
C ALA A 450 -1.11 -4.03 9.58
N LEU A 451 0.07 -3.72 9.04
CA LEU A 451 0.47 -2.35 8.72
C LEU A 451 0.65 -2.15 7.22
N GLY A 452 0.25 -1.01 6.74
CA GLY A 452 0.38 -0.56 5.36
C GLY A 452 0.55 0.96 5.28
N SER A 453 0.58 1.50 4.08
CA SER A 453 0.74 2.93 3.84
C SER A 453 -0.51 3.60 3.31
N ASP A 454 -1.37 2.85 2.61
CA ASP A 454 -2.48 3.40 1.81
C ASP A 454 -1.98 4.28 0.64
N PHE A 455 -0.78 3.95 0.09
CA PHE A 455 -0.31 4.72 -1.06
C PHE A 455 -1.31 4.66 -2.23
N PRO A 456 -1.55 5.76 -2.97
CA PRO A 456 -0.82 7.01 -3.00
C PRO A 456 -1.33 8.10 -2.02
N VAL A 457 -2.23 7.79 -1.08
CA VAL A 457 -2.65 8.75 -0.04
C VAL A 457 -1.44 9.17 0.78
N GLU A 458 -0.63 8.21 1.18
CA GLU A 458 0.69 8.42 1.76
C GLU A 458 1.79 7.99 0.78
N GLN A 459 3.05 8.18 1.16
CA GLN A 459 4.18 7.76 0.33
C GLN A 459 4.35 6.23 0.38
N VAL A 460 4.82 5.65 -0.73
CA VAL A 460 5.02 4.21 -0.92
C VAL A 460 6.13 3.60 -0.05
N ASP A 461 6.92 4.40 0.63
CA ASP A 461 8.09 3.98 1.40
C ASP A 461 7.69 3.40 2.78
N PRO A 462 7.79 2.08 3.01
CA PRO A 462 7.42 1.46 4.28
C PRO A 462 8.31 1.88 5.45
N ARG A 463 9.52 2.44 5.20
CA ARG A 463 10.41 2.97 6.24
C ARG A 463 9.79 4.17 6.95
N LEU A 464 8.98 4.97 6.24
CA LEU A 464 8.18 6.05 6.84
C LEU A 464 7.13 5.50 7.81
N GLY A 465 6.46 4.40 7.41
CA GLY A 465 5.53 3.69 8.28
C GLY A 465 6.21 3.10 9.52
N LEU A 466 7.39 2.49 9.36
CA LEU A 466 8.20 2.00 10.49
C LEU A 466 8.59 3.14 11.44
N TYR A 467 9.05 4.27 10.90
CA TYR A 467 9.41 5.45 11.69
C TYR A 467 8.21 6.01 12.45
N ALA A 468 7.09 6.24 11.76
CA ALA A 468 5.86 6.74 12.36
C ALA A 468 5.33 5.81 13.46
N ALA A 469 5.37 4.48 13.24
CA ALA A 469 4.92 3.49 14.20
C ALA A 469 5.74 3.51 15.51
N VAL A 470 7.06 3.68 15.40
CA VAL A 470 7.98 3.63 16.55
C VAL A 470 8.08 4.96 17.27
N THR A 471 8.03 6.07 16.55
CA THR A 471 8.25 7.40 17.13
C THR A 471 6.98 8.18 17.39
N ARG A 472 5.95 8.00 16.57
CA ARG A 472 4.75 8.85 16.51
C ARG A 472 5.10 10.32 16.30
N GLN A 473 6.10 10.56 15.46
CA GLN A 473 6.59 11.87 15.07
C GLN A 473 6.49 12.05 13.55
N ASP A 474 6.35 13.28 13.11
CA ASP A 474 6.54 13.62 11.70
C ASP A 474 8.01 13.50 11.29
N ARG A 475 8.29 13.76 10.01
CA ARG A 475 9.66 13.66 9.46
C ARG A 475 10.61 14.74 9.99
N ASP A 476 10.08 15.79 10.61
CA ASP A 476 10.86 16.85 11.27
C ASP A 476 11.13 16.53 12.75
N GLY A 477 10.61 15.40 13.25
CA GLY A 477 10.79 14.91 14.62
C GLY A 477 9.82 15.53 15.62
N HIS A 478 8.68 16.05 15.16
CA HIS A 478 7.66 16.66 16.02
C HIS A 478 6.43 15.74 16.19
N PRO A 479 5.74 15.85 17.36
CA PRO A 479 6.17 16.53 18.56
C PRO A 479 7.29 15.78 19.29
N PRO A 480 8.15 16.48 20.04
CA PRO A 480 9.16 15.82 20.88
C PRO A 480 8.53 14.75 21.80
N GLY A 481 9.07 13.54 21.78
CA GLY A 481 8.54 12.40 22.53
C GLY A 481 7.37 11.66 21.86
N GLY A 482 6.88 12.14 20.71
CA GLY A 482 5.81 11.52 19.92
C GLY A 482 4.39 11.90 20.39
N TRP A 483 3.46 11.91 19.45
CA TRP A 483 2.03 12.11 19.71
C TRP A 483 1.40 10.85 20.31
N GLN A 484 0.71 10.93 21.45
CA GLN A 484 0.18 9.77 22.18
C GLN A 484 1.24 8.67 22.35
N PRO A 485 2.35 8.95 23.05
CA PRO A 485 3.53 8.06 23.06
C PRO A 485 3.27 6.67 23.66
N GLU A 486 2.21 6.50 24.44
CA GLU A 486 1.75 5.21 24.97
C GLU A 486 1.22 4.26 23.88
N GLN A 487 0.93 4.79 22.68
CA GLN A 487 0.50 4.00 21.54
C GLN A 487 1.66 3.64 20.58
N ARG A 488 2.90 4.03 20.88
CA ARG A 488 4.08 3.66 20.07
C ARG A 488 4.25 2.13 20.01
N LEU A 489 4.63 1.65 18.84
CA LEU A 489 5.07 0.26 18.68
C LEU A 489 6.57 0.14 18.96
N SER A 490 7.02 -1.03 19.42
CA SER A 490 8.44 -1.37 19.36
C SER A 490 8.87 -1.56 17.88
N ALA A 491 10.16 -1.46 17.59
CA ALA A 491 10.69 -1.72 16.25
C ALA A 491 10.35 -3.15 15.76
N GLU A 492 10.36 -4.14 16.66
CA GLU A 492 9.95 -5.51 16.35
C GLU A 492 8.46 -5.61 16.04
N GLN A 493 7.59 -4.94 16.81
CA GLN A 493 6.14 -4.92 16.55
C GLN A 493 5.87 -4.25 15.19
N ALA A 494 6.53 -3.12 14.90
CA ALA A 494 6.38 -2.42 13.62
C ALA A 494 6.86 -3.28 12.44
N LEU A 495 8.06 -3.87 12.53
CA LEU A 495 8.58 -4.75 11.49
C LEU A 495 7.67 -5.97 11.27
N ARG A 496 7.15 -6.56 12.34
CA ARG A 496 6.20 -7.67 12.27
C ARG A 496 4.91 -7.26 11.56
N GLY A 497 4.42 -6.03 11.81
CA GLY A 497 3.23 -5.48 11.14
C GLY A 497 3.39 -5.37 9.63
N PHE A 498 4.60 -5.03 9.14
CA PHE A 498 4.95 -4.97 7.71
C PHE A 498 5.52 -6.29 7.15
N THR A 499 5.52 -7.38 7.89
CA THR A 499 6.04 -8.68 7.43
C THR A 499 5.09 -9.82 7.79
N SER A 500 5.29 -10.50 8.91
CA SER A 500 4.54 -11.73 9.25
C SER A 500 3.07 -11.49 9.57
N ASP A 501 2.68 -10.34 10.14
CA ASP A 501 1.27 -10.04 10.41
C ASP A 501 0.56 -9.57 9.13
N ALA A 502 1.24 -8.85 8.23
CA ALA A 502 0.75 -8.57 6.88
C ALA A 502 0.56 -9.87 6.08
N ALA A 503 1.56 -10.76 6.06
CA ALA A 503 1.44 -12.07 5.41
C ALA A 503 0.25 -12.88 5.97
N TYR A 504 0.06 -12.88 7.29
CA TYR A 504 -1.10 -13.52 7.93
C TYR A 504 -2.41 -12.90 7.45
N ALA A 505 -2.47 -11.57 7.33
CA ALA A 505 -3.67 -10.87 6.88
C ALA A 505 -4.08 -11.23 5.45
N GLY A 506 -3.13 -11.61 4.59
CA GLY A 506 -3.34 -12.08 3.21
C GLY A 506 -3.41 -13.61 3.05
N HIS A 507 -3.48 -14.39 4.16
CA HIS A 507 -3.43 -15.87 4.12
C HIS A 507 -2.14 -16.43 3.49
N ASP A 508 -1.03 -15.72 3.57
CA ASP A 508 0.22 -16.05 2.89
C ASP A 508 1.40 -16.38 3.85
N GLU A 509 1.15 -16.45 5.16
CA GLU A 509 2.17 -16.69 6.19
C GLU A 509 2.85 -18.07 6.11
N THR A 510 2.29 -18.99 5.36
CA THR A 510 2.90 -20.30 5.06
C THR A 510 3.87 -20.23 3.90
N ARG A 511 3.96 -19.08 3.22
CA ARG A 511 4.81 -18.85 2.06
C ARG A 511 5.84 -17.75 2.29
N VAL A 512 5.46 -16.64 2.95
CA VAL A 512 6.27 -15.42 3.10
C VAL A 512 6.15 -14.80 4.49
N GLY A 513 6.78 -13.64 4.72
CA GLY A 513 6.68 -12.84 5.94
C GLY A 513 7.70 -13.20 7.03
N ARG A 514 8.49 -14.27 6.82
CA ARG A 514 9.60 -14.70 7.69
C ARG A 514 10.70 -15.33 6.86
N LEU A 515 11.92 -15.37 7.42
CA LEU A 515 13.02 -16.13 6.83
C LEU A 515 13.17 -17.44 7.60
N ARG A 516 12.54 -18.50 7.06
CA ARG A 516 12.53 -19.84 7.63
C ARG A 516 12.55 -20.88 6.51
N ALA A 517 13.22 -22.02 6.72
CA ALA A 517 13.25 -23.12 5.77
C ALA A 517 11.81 -23.52 5.34
N GLY A 518 11.63 -23.73 4.04
CA GLY A 518 10.35 -24.03 3.39
C GLY A 518 9.55 -22.81 2.92
N LEU A 519 9.83 -21.60 3.43
CA LEU A 519 9.23 -20.36 2.92
C LEU A 519 10.00 -19.84 1.70
N HIS A 520 9.41 -18.92 0.94
CA HIS A 520 10.09 -18.27 -0.17
C HIS A 520 11.21 -17.34 0.32
N ALA A 521 12.26 -17.22 -0.47
CA ALA A 521 13.38 -16.33 -0.22
C ALA A 521 13.04 -14.88 -0.62
N ASP A 522 12.03 -14.32 0.07
CA ASP A 522 11.62 -12.93 -0.06
C ASP A 522 12.28 -12.13 1.08
N PHE A 523 13.19 -11.22 0.73
CA PHE A 523 13.93 -10.45 1.74
C PHE A 523 14.40 -9.10 1.19
N VAL A 524 14.73 -8.21 2.13
CA VAL A 524 15.29 -6.89 1.85
C VAL A 524 16.66 -6.78 2.51
N VAL A 525 17.62 -6.22 1.78
CA VAL A 525 18.94 -5.87 2.29
C VAL A 525 18.94 -4.38 2.60
N LEU A 526 19.17 -4.03 3.85
CA LEU A 526 19.22 -2.67 4.37
C LEU A 526 20.65 -2.29 4.73
N ASP A 527 21.00 -1.01 4.66
CA ASP A 527 22.32 -0.51 5.05
C ASP A 527 22.61 -0.66 6.56
N ARG A 528 21.56 -0.72 7.39
CA ARG A 528 21.64 -0.82 8.87
C ARG A 528 20.49 -1.65 9.41
N ASP A 529 20.63 -2.11 10.66
CA ASP A 529 19.65 -2.93 11.36
C ASP A 529 18.47 -2.08 11.87
N PRO A 530 17.23 -2.32 11.41
CA PRO A 530 16.06 -1.58 11.87
C PRO A 530 15.70 -1.84 13.36
N LEU A 531 16.23 -2.91 13.95
CA LEU A 531 15.97 -3.26 15.35
C LEU A 531 17.05 -2.75 16.32
N ASP A 532 18.17 -2.25 15.80
CA ASP A 532 19.24 -1.68 16.63
C ASP A 532 18.98 -0.17 16.85
N PRO A 533 18.75 0.27 18.10
CA PRO A 533 18.59 1.70 18.42
C PRO A 533 19.77 2.58 17.95
N ALA A 534 20.98 2.01 17.83
CA ALA A 534 22.15 2.71 17.33
C ALA A 534 22.10 3.00 15.83
N SER A 535 21.20 2.36 15.08
CA SER A 535 20.98 2.61 13.65
C SER A 535 20.38 4.00 13.36
N GLY A 536 19.90 4.72 14.38
CA GLY A 536 19.31 6.03 14.22
C GLY A 536 17.89 5.98 13.65
N ARG A 537 17.54 6.98 12.83
CA ARG A 537 16.18 7.12 12.28
C ARG A 537 15.85 6.03 11.26
N LEU A 538 14.68 5.39 11.41
CA LEU A 538 14.24 4.29 10.54
C LEU A 538 13.90 4.78 9.12
N ASP A 539 13.39 5.99 8.97
CA ASP A 539 13.11 6.62 7.67
C ASP A 539 14.38 7.01 6.89
N ALA A 540 15.54 7.03 7.54
CA ALA A 540 16.84 7.28 6.92
C ALA A 540 17.59 6.00 6.53
N LEU A 541 17.03 4.81 6.77
CA LEU A 541 17.57 3.55 6.28
C LEU A 541 17.60 3.53 4.76
N LYS A 542 18.55 2.80 4.16
CA LYS A 542 18.63 2.64 2.71
C LYS A 542 18.33 1.21 2.32
N VAL A 543 17.47 1.04 1.32
CA VAL A 543 17.26 -0.24 0.65
C VAL A 543 18.42 -0.45 -0.32
N LEU A 544 19.24 -1.45 -0.09
CA LEU A 544 20.36 -1.81 -0.96
C LEU A 544 19.91 -2.79 -2.05
N SER A 545 19.04 -3.74 -1.70
CA SER A 545 18.40 -4.63 -2.68
C SER A 545 17.12 -5.25 -2.11
N THR A 546 16.20 -5.60 -3.03
CA THR A 546 14.95 -6.29 -2.75
C THR A 546 14.92 -7.59 -3.53
N TRP A 547 14.59 -8.69 -2.87
CA TRP A 547 14.62 -10.03 -3.41
C TRP A 547 13.27 -10.72 -3.27
N VAL A 548 12.80 -11.35 -4.33
CA VAL A 548 11.55 -12.12 -4.37
C VAL A 548 11.84 -13.47 -5.03
N ASP A 549 11.45 -14.56 -4.36
CA ASP A 549 11.79 -15.95 -4.79
C ASP A 549 13.31 -16.17 -4.97
N GLY A 550 14.14 -15.46 -4.15
CA GLY A 550 15.59 -15.55 -4.23
C GLY A 550 16.22 -14.88 -5.46
N GLU A 551 15.46 -14.09 -6.23
CA GLU A 551 15.97 -13.28 -7.34
C GLU A 551 15.91 -11.79 -6.99
N PRO A 552 16.96 -11.01 -7.35
CA PRO A 552 16.97 -9.58 -7.09
C PRO A 552 16.01 -8.88 -8.05
N VAL A 553 14.96 -8.26 -7.51
CA VAL A 553 13.98 -7.47 -8.27
C VAL A 553 14.33 -5.97 -8.27
N TYR A 554 15.21 -5.57 -7.34
CA TYR A 554 15.79 -4.24 -7.26
C TYR A 554 17.20 -4.32 -6.64
N THR A 555 18.11 -3.53 -7.17
CA THR A 555 19.45 -3.30 -6.58
C THR A 555 19.77 -1.81 -6.73
N ALA A 556 20.12 -1.17 -5.61
CA ALA A 556 20.54 0.22 -5.63
C ALA A 556 21.81 0.39 -6.45
N ALA A 557 21.90 1.48 -7.22
CA ALA A 557 23.14 1.81 -7.90
C ALA A 557 24.27 1.98 -6.89
N ALA A 558 25.44 1.40 -7.17
CA ALA A 558 26.62 1.65 -6.35
C ALA A 558 26.85 3.18 -6.27
N PRO A 559 27.17 3.74 -5.09
CA PRO A 559 27.56 5.14 -5.02
C PRO A 559 28.67 5.35 -6.02
N ALA A 560 28.52 6.38 -6.90
CA ALA A 560 29.59 6.77 -7.81
C ALA A 560 30.83 6.98 -6.93
N GLY A 561 31.84 6.13 -7.14
CA GLY A 561 33.05 6.19 -6.35
C GLY A 561 33.62 7.61 -6.42
N GLU A 562 33.88 8.20 -5.26
CA GLU A 562 34.81 9.30 -5.17
C GLU A 562 36.17 8.73 -5.60
N GLY A 563 36.49 8.91 -6.91
CA GLY A 563 37.76 8.57 -7.48
C GLY A 563 38.82 9.61 -7.13
#